data_c16dec1c946df3b70c8edc0c41f9afe7
#
_entry.id   c16dec1c946df3b70c8edc0c41f9afe7
#
_cell.length_a   1.000
_cell.length_b   1.000
_cell.length_c   1.000
_cell.angle_alpha   90.00
_cell.angle_beta   90.00
_cell.angle_gamma   90.00
#
_symmetry.space_group_name_H-M   'P 1'
#
loop_
_entity.id
_entity.type
_entity.pdbx_description
1 polymer ?
#
loop_
_entity_poly.entity_id
_entity_poly.type
_entity_poly.pdbx_seq_one_letter_code
_entity_poly.pdbx_strand_id
1 'polypeptide(L)'
;IVKELEVYNLSRTADDVKGIAFEKFLGKTFRGELGQFFTPRTIVDFMVALLDPEEGEVICDPCCGSGGFLIKAFEYVREKIENDIQKVKEQIKTQLFDEKYELLSEKKKAEIDNRVDEYFTVLNQELDTIHNDSRLQHLSSDCIFGTDANPRMARTAKMNMIMHGDGHGGVHHHDGLLNVNGIFENRFDVIVTNPPFGSRVEKSLKITEADKFVDASKIKYYTERYGDEYTKALEQVNGNIGESVLSLYDSGKFSGLTEVLFIERCLRLL
;
A
#
# COMPACT_ATOMS: atom_id res chain seq x y z
N ILE A 1 -20.15 25.19 -5.83
CA ILE A 1 -19.17 24.27 -5.23
C ILE A 1 -17.75 24.75 -5.52
N VAL A 2 -17.29 24.89 -6.79
CA VAL A 2 -15.90 25.30 -7.09
C VAL A 2 -15.57 26.66 -6.47
N LYS A 3 -16.43 27.68 -6.62
CA LYS A 3 -16.27 29.01 -6.01
C LYS A 3 -16.25 28.99 -4.48
N GLU A 4 -16.96 28.06 -3.86
CA GLU A 4 -16.99 27.94 -2.39
C GLU A 4 -15.72 27.26 -1.84
N LEU A 5 -15.07 26.42 -2.65
CA LEU A 5 -13.82 25.74 -2.28
C LEU A 5 -12.56 26.55 -2.64
N GLU A 6 -12.68 27.54 -3.53
CA GLU A 6 -11.55 28.35 -4.02
C GLU A 6 -10.83 29.14 -2.90
N VAL A 7 -11.55 29.45 -1.82
CA VAL A 7 -10.98 30.13 -0.64
C VAL A 7 -10.14 29.22 0.25
N TYR A 8 -10.22 27.90 0.07
CA TYR A 8 -9.48 26.92 0.84
C TYR A 8 -8.28 26.40 0.06
N ASN A 9 -7.10 26.41 0.67
CA ASN A 9 -5.93 25.78 0.09
C ASN A 9 -5.98 24.26 0.33
N LEU A 10 -6.63 23.54 -0.58
CA LEU A 10 -6.82 22.09 -0.46
C LEU A 10 -5.49 21.31 -0.53
N SER A 11 -4.44 21.89 -1.13
CA SER A 11 -3.12 21.25 -1.16
C SER A 11 -2.42 21.24 0.21
N ARG A 12 -2.82 22.17 1.11
CA ARG A 12 -2.30 22.26 2.49
C ARG A 12 -3.24 21.64 3.53
N THR A 13 -4.37 21.10 3.10
CA THR A 13 -5.27 20.37 3.99
C THR A 13 -4.62 19.03 4.34
N ALA A 14 -4.71 18.63 5.61
CA ALA A 14 -4.21 17.33 6.05
C ALA A 14 -4.77 16.19 5.19
N ASP A 15 -3.93 15.22 4.87
CA ASP A 15 -4.26 14.13 3.94
C ASP A 15 -5.47 13.32 4.43
N ASP A 16 -5.60 13.13 5.75
CA ASP A 16 -6.74 12.46 6.37
C ASP A 16 -8.08 13.13 6.02
N VAL A 17 -8.12 14.47 6.01
CA VAL A 17 -9.35 15.21 5.66
C VAL A 17 -9.70 15.02 4.19
N LYS A 18 -8.70 15.02 3.31
CA LYS A 18 -8.87 14.76 1.86
C LYS A 18 -9.38 13.34 1.63
N GLY A 19 -8.75 12.35 2.24
CA GLY A 19 -9.13 10.95 2.15
C GLY A 19 -10.56 10.69 2.63
N ILE A 20 -10.92 11.17 3.81
CA ILE A 20 -12.29 11.03 4.36
C ILE A 20 -13.33 11.71 3.46
N ALA A 21 -13.04 12.90 2.93
CA ALA A 21 -13.94 13.59 2.02
C ALA A 21 -14.14 12.80 0.73
N PHE A 22 -13.07 12.26 0.17
CA PHE A 22 -13.08 11.46 -1.04
C PHE A 22 -13.86 10.14 -0.86
N GLU A 23 -13.64 9.42 0.22
CA GLU A 23 -14.39 8.20 0.55
C GLU A 23 -15.89 8.46 0.75
N LYS A 24 -16.24 9.54 1.46
CA LYS A 24 -17.65 9.94 1.63
C LYS A 24 -18.33 10.26 0.31
N PHE A 25 -17.60 10.88 -0.59
CA PHE A 25 -18.10 11.21 -1.94
C PHE A 25 -18.28 9.93 -2.76
N LEU A 26 -17.28 9.09 -2.83
CA LEU A 26 -17.32 7.83 -3.57
C LEU A 26 -18.31 6.83 -2.98
N GLY A 27 -18.34 6.68 -1.67
CA GLY A 27 -19.24 5.73 -1.00
C GLY A 27 -20.72 5.95 -1.28
N LYS A 28 -21.14 7.18 -1.63
CA LYS A 28 -22.50 7.47 -2.09
C LYS A 28 -22.71 7.11 -3.56
N THR A 29 -21.72 7.33 -4.39
CA THR A 29 -21.79 7.13 -5.84
C THR A 29 -21.71 5.67 -6.24
N PHE A 30 -20.92 4.87 -5.52
CA PHE A 30 -20.63 3.47 -5.89
C PHE A 30 -21.51 2.41 -5.20
N ARG A 31 -22.15 2.73 -4.08
CA ARG A 31 -23.03 1.76 -3.36
C ARG A 31 -24.23 1.28 -4.17
N GLY A 32 -24.62 1.99 -5.22
CA GLY A 32 -25.81 1.68 -6.03
C GLY A 32 -25.54 0.99 -7.37
N GLU A 33 -24.35 1.12 -7.94
CA GLU A 33 -24.13 0.72 -9.34
C GLU A 33 -23.39 -0.59 -9.55
N LEU A 34 -22.63 -1.10 -8.56
CA LEU A 34 -21.68 -2.20 -8.78
C LEU A 34 -21.89 -3.44 -7.92
N GLY A 35 -22.84 -3.46 -6.99
CA GLY A 35 -23.03 -4.62 -6.09
C GLY A 35 -21.80 -4.96 -5.22
N GLN A 36 -20.87 -4.03 -5.10
CA GLN A 36 -19.64 -4.22 -4.33
C GLN A 36 -19.88 -3.89 -2.85
N PHE A 37 -19.52 -4.84 -2.00
CA PHE A 37 -19.56 -4.67 -0.55
C PHE A 37 -18.22 -4.12 -0.08
N PHE A 38 -18.23 -2.89 0.45
CA PHE A 38 -17.06 -2.34 1.14
C PHE A 38 -16.95 -2.94 2.54
N THR A 39 -15.76 -3.37 2.90
CA THR A 39 -15.49 -3.81 4.26
C THR A 39 -15.70 -2.64 5.24
N PRO A 40 -16.51 -2.81 6.29
CA PRO A 40 -16.68 -1.76 7.29
C PRO A 40 -15.34 -1.34 7.90
N ARG A 41 -15.11 -0.03 8.08
CA ARG A 41 -13.85 0.49 8.61
C ARG A 41 -13.45 -0.16 9.93
N THR A 42 -14.39 -0.38 10.84
CA THR A 42 -14.12 -1.04 12.12
C THR A 42 -13.54 -2.45 11.98
N ILE A 43 -13.94 -3.16 10.91
CA ILE A 43 -13.38 -4.49 10.60
C ILE A 43 -11.99 -4.34 9.99
N VAL A 44 -11.80 -3.38 9.09
CA VAL A 44 -10.48 -3.06 8.52
C VAL A 44 -9.49 -2.70 9.63
N ASP A 45 -9.89 -1.79 10.53
CA ASP A 45 -9.07 -1.36 11.67
C ASP A 45 -8.71 -2.54 12.58
N PHE A 46 -9.68 -3.39 12.89
CA PHE A 46 -9.47 -4.58 13.71
C PHE A 46 -8.50 -5.57 13.06
N MET A 47 -8.68 -5.87 11.77
CA MET A 47 -7.84 -6.84 11.06
C MET A 47 -6.40 -6.34 10.92
N VAL A 48 -6.20 -5.07 10.56
CA VAL A 48 -4.85 -4.50 10.47
C VAL A 48 -4.18 -4.44 11.84
N ALA A 49 -4.90 -4.05 12.89
CA ALA A 49 -4.36 -4.05 14.25
C ALA A 49 -4.03 -5.46 14.76
N LEU A 50 -4.78 -6.49 14.34
CA LEU A 50 -4.50 -7.89 14.70
C LEU A 50 -3.26 -8.42 13.98
N LEU A 51 -3.05 -8.03 12.73
CA LEU A 51 -1.86 -8.39 11.95
C LEU A 51 -0.62 -7.64 12.42
N ASP A 52 -0.81 -6.45 13.01
CA ASP A 52 0.23 -5.59 13.59
C ASP A 52 1.46 -5.37 12.66
N PRO A 53 1.25 -4.97 11.40
CA PRO A 53 2.34 -4.89 10.44
C PRO A 53 3.45 -3.96 10.90
N GLU A 54 4.71 -4.37 10.66
CA GLU A 54 5.91 -3.64 11.04
C GLU A 54 6.51 -2.87 9.86
N GLU A 55 7.36 -1.91 10.18
CA GLU A 55 8.13 -1.18 9.17
C GLU A 55 9.06 -2.13 8.40
N GLY A 56 9.03 -2.01 7.07
CA GLY A 56 9.81 -2.86 6.17
C GLY A 56 9.08 -4.12 5.71
N GLU A 57 7.99 -4.52 6.37
CA GLU A 57 7.15 -5.62 5.89
C GLU A 57 6.41 -5.23 4.62
N VAL A 58 6.32 -6.18 3.70
CA VAL A 58 5.66 -6.00 2.41
C VAL A 58 4.23 -6.54 2.48
N ILE A 59 3.27 -5.66 2.25
CA ILE A 59 1.84 -5.90 2.47
C ILE A 59 1.11 -5.95 1.13
N CYS A 60 0.20 -6.93 0.95
CA CYS A 60 -0.61 -7.02 -0.26
C CYS A 60 -2.09 -7.28 0.01
N ASP A 61 -2.93 -6.63 -0.81
CA ASP A 61 -4.35 -6.93 -0.97
C ASP A 61 -4.62 -7.31 -2.43
N PRO A 62 -4.75 -8.62 -2.77
CA PRO A 62 -4.96 -9.08 -4.14
C PRO A 62 -6.37 -8.83 -4.69
N CYS A 63 -7.30 -8.25 -3.91
CA CYS A 63 -8.58 -7.73 -4.41
C CYS A 63 -9.01 -6.48 -3.63
N CYS A 64 -8.22 -5.42 -3.78
CA CYS A 64 -8.19 -4.28 -2.88
C CYS A 64 -9.44 -3.36 -2.92
N GLY A 65 -10.33 -3.53 -3.88
CA GLY A 65 -11.50 -2.66 -4.01
C GLY A 65 -11.08 -1.19 -4.13
N SER A 66 -11.57 -0.37 -3.21
CA SER A 66 -11.18 1.04 -3.11
C SER A 66 -9.90 1.30 -2.31
N GLY A 67 -9.20 0.26 -1.88
CA GLY A 67 -7.94 0.37 -1.15
C GLY A 67 -8.08 0.48 0.37
N GLY A 68 -9.22 0.10 0.95
CA GLY A 68 -9.49 0.29 2.38
C GLY A 68 -8.45 -0.36 3.30
N PHE A 69 -8.05 -1.61 3.04
CA PHE A 69 -7.01 -2.29 3.81
C PHE A 69 -5.63 -1.67 3.58
N LEU A 70 -5.31 -1.33 2.32
CA LEU A 70 -4.02 -0.75 1.96
C LEU A 70 -3.80 0.60 2.65
N ILE A 71 -4.82 1.47 2.63
CA ILE A 71 -4.80 2.76 3.32
C ILE A 71 -4.55 2.56 4.81
N LYS A 72 -5.33 1.66 5.43
CA LYS A 72 -5.20 1.44 6.88
C LYS A 72 -3.85 0.84 7.25
N ALA A 73 -3.31 -0.09 6.46
CA ALA A 73 -2.00 -0.65 6.68
C ALA A 73 -0.90 0.42 6.55
N PHE A 74 -0.98 1.27 5.51
CA PHE A 74 -0.08 2.40 5.34
C PHE A 74 -0.13 3.38 6.53
N GLU A 75 -1.33 3.82 6.93
CA GLU A 75 -1.52 4.72 8.08
C GLU A 75 -0.98 4.11 9.37
N TYR A 76 -1.20 2.82 9.57
CA TYR A 76 -0.79 2.10 10.77
C TYR A 76 0.74 2.03 10.91
N VAL A 77 1.45 1.67 9.83
CA VAL A 77 2.92 1.64 9.84
C VAL A 77 3.51 3.05 9.89
N ARG A 78 2.90 4.01 9.16
CA ARG A 78 3.29 5.43 9.22
C ARG A 78 3.23 5.95 10.66
N GLU A 79 2.17 5.67 11.39
CA GLU A 79 2.03 6.08 12.80
C GLU A 79 3.14 5.48 13.68
N LYS A 80 3.54 4.23 13.44
CA LYS A 80 4.69 3.62 14.13
C LYS A 80 5.99 4.37 13.84
N ILE A 81 6.25 4.73 12.58
CA ILE A 81 7.43 5.51 12.18
C ILE A 81 7.42 6.90 12.83
N GLU A 82 6.28 7.61 12.78
CA GLU A 82 6.12 8.92 13.39
C GLU A 82 6.38 8.88 14.91
N ASN A 83 5.83 7.89 15.59
CA ASN A 83 6.02 7.68 17.02
C ASN A 83 7.47 7.35 17.39
N ASP A 84 8.16 6.56 16.58
CA ASP A 84 9.57 6.25 16.75
C ASP A 84 10.44 7.50 16.63
N ILE A 85 10.24 8.28 15.58
CA ILE A 85 10.94 9.56 15.36
C ILE A 85 10.68 10.53 16.51
N GLN A 86 9.44 10.60 17.00
CA GLN A 86 9.11 11.46 18.13
C GLN A 86 9.84 11.04 19.42
N LYS A 87 9.91 9.72 19.69
CA LYS A 87 10.70 9.20 20.82
C LYS A 87 12.18 9.57 20.72
N VAL A 88 12.77 9.45 19.52
CA VAL A 88 14.17 9.84 19.29
C VAL A 88 14.37 11.34 19.55
N LYS A 89 13.45 12.19 19.08
CA LYS A 89 13.50 13.63 19.34
C LYS A 89 13.43 13.97 20.86
N GLU A 90 12.58 13.27 21.58
CA GLU A 90 12.46 13.43 23.03
C GLU A 90 13.75 13.00 23.77
N GLN A 91 14.34 11.89 23.34
CA GLN A 91 15.63 11.45 23.88
C GLN A 91 16.74 12.47 23.63
N ILE A 92 16.84 13.03 22.42
CA ILE A 92 17.81 14.08 22.08
C ILE A 92 17.60 15.31 22.99
N LYS A 93 16.35 15.76 23.14
CA LYS A 93 16.04 16.87 24.04
C LYS A 93 16.46 16.59 25.49
N THR A 94 16.11 15.41 26.00
CA THR A 94 16.44 15.03 27.39
C THR A 94 17.96 14.96 27.63
N GLN A 95 18.72 14.53 26.63
CA GLN A 95 20.19 14.43 26.74
C GLN A 95 20.90 15.76 26.61
N LEU A 96 20.39 16.66 25.77
CA LEU A 96 21.08 17.93 25.47
C LEU A 96 20.59 19.11 26.32
N PHE A 97 19.34 19.08 26.77
CA PHE A 97 18.75 20.09 27.65
C PHE A 97 18.66 19.57 29.11
N ASP A 98 19.78 19.04 29.61
CA ASP A 98 19.89 18.60 31.00
C ASP A 98 20.04 19.81 31.96
N GLU A 99 20.12 19.54 33.28
CA GLU A 99 20.28 20.58 34.32
C GLU A 99 21.53 21.47 34.09
N LYS A 100 22.53 20.95 33.41
CA LYS A 100 23.78 21.69 33.08
C LYS A 100 23.60 22.69 31.95
N TYR A 101 22.61 22.45 31.05
CA TYR A 101 22.31 23.35 29.96
C TYR A 101 22.04 24.77 30.44
N GLU A 102 21.25 24.92 31.53
CA GLU A 102 20.91 26.23 32.09
C GLU A 102 22.12 26.99 32.64
N LEU A 103 23.20 26.29 32.98
CA LEU A 103 24.43 26.84 33.50
C LEU A 103 25.44 27.26 32.40
N LEU A 104 25.12 27.00 31.13
CA LEU A 104 25.99 27.31 30.00
C LEU A 104 25.92 28.79 29.63
N SER A 105 27.01 29.27 29.00
CA SER A 105 27.00 30.59 28.36
C SER A 105 26.06 30.60 27.14
N GLU A 106 25.51 31.78 26.81
CA GLU A 106 24.60 31.97 25.66
C GLU A 106 25.18 31.42 24.34
N LYS A 107 26.51 31.58 24.13
CA LYS A 107 27.18 31.03 22.95
C LYS A 107 27.10 29.49 22.91
N LYS A 108 27.29 28.82 24.04
CA LYS A 108 27.23 27.35 24.11
C LYS A 108 25.80 26.85 24.01
N LYS A 109 24.80 27.56 24.56
CA LYS A 109 23.40 27.26 24.38
C LYS A 109 23.03 27.32 22.91
N ALA A 110 23.39 28.40 22.20
CA ALA A 110 23.14 28.55 20.77
C ALA A 110 23.82 27.44 19.90
N GLU A 111 25.00 26.96 20.29
CA GLU A 111 25.64 25.83 19.62
C GLU A 111 24.88 24.54 19.81
N ILE A 112 24.29 24.28 20.99
CA ILE A 112 23.47 23.11 21.28
C ILE A 112 22.13 23.21 20.53
N ASP A 113 21.48 24.37 20.59
CA ASP A 113 20.20 24.61 19.92
C ASP A 113 20.32 24.36 18.40
N ASN A 114 21.35 24.89 17.76
CA ASN A 114 21.64 24.69 16.34
C ASN A 114 21.81 23.18 16.02
N ARG A 115 22.52 22.44 16.88
CA ARG A 115 22.70 20.99 16.69
C ARG A 115 21.38 20.22 16.84
N VAL A 116 20.53 20.62 17.78
CA VAL A 116 19.20 20.02 17.93
C VAL A 116 18.35 20.26 16.69
N ASP A 117 18.38 21.48 16.16
CA ASP A 117 17.64 21.84 14.94
C ASP A 117 18.15 21.07 13.72
N GLU A 118 19.47 20.88 13.60
CA GLU A 118 20.06 20.04 12.55
C GLU A 118 19.59 18.58 12.67
N TYR A 119 19.64 17.97 13.86
CA TYR A 119 19.14 16.62 14.07
C TYR A 119 17.64 16.50 13.79
N PHE A 120 16.85 17.47 14.20
CA PHE A 120 15.40 17.46 13.94
C PHE A 120 15.09 17.64 12.46
N THR A 121 15.90 18.40 11.74
CA THR A 121 15.77 18.54 10.29
C THR A 121 15.99 17.19 9.59
N VAL A 122 17.05 16.46 9.95
CA VAL A 122 17.33 15.12 9.41
C VAL A 122 16.19 14.15 9.77
N LEU A 123 15.76 14.11 11.04
CA LEU A 123 14.67 13.23 11.46
C LEU A 123 13.32 13.56 10.77
N ASN A 124 13.07 14.83 10.46
CA ASN A 124 11.87 15.20 9.71
C ASN A 124 11.94 14.77 8.24
N GLN A 125 13.13 14.65 7.65
CA GLN A 125 13.29 14.14 6.29
C GLN A 125 12.87 12.68 6.16
N GLU A 126 12.95 11.90 7.25
CA GLU A 126 12.46 10.52 7.27
C GLU A 126 10.92 10.40 7.11
N LEU A 127 10.20 11.50 7.35
CA LEU A 127 8.74 11.61 7.17
C LEU A 127 8.33 12.22 5.82
N ASP A 128 9.26 12.41 4.91
CA ASP A 128 8.99 12.98 3.59
C ASP A 128 8.91 11.87 2.53
N THR A 129 7.75 11.71 1.90
CA THR A 129 7.53 10.74 0.81
C THR A 129 8.25 11.10 -0.49
N ILE A 130 8.75 12.32 -0.63
CA ILE A 130 9.46 12.81 -1.83
C ILE A 130 10.98 12.67 -1.65
N HIS A 131 11.45 12.68 -0.40
CA HIS A 131 12.87 12.55 -0.12
C HIS A 131 13.33 11.12 -0.39
N ASN A 132 14.29 10.97 -1.31
CA ASN A 132 14.83 9.66 -1.65
C ASN A 132 15.43 8.99 -0.40
N ASP A 133 15.19 7.70 -0.27
CA ASP A 133 15.67 6.84 0.84
C ASP A 133 15.11 7.19 2.23
N SER A 134 14.05 8.00 2.34
CA SER A 134 13.36 8.21 3.61
C SER A 134 12.52 6.98 4.00
N ARG A 135 12.31 6.79 5.31
CA ARG A 135 11.49 5.68 5.85
C ARG A 135 10.08 5.70 5.26
N LEU A 136 9.47 6.87 5.16
CA LEU A 136 8.12 7.00 4.65
C LEU A 136 8.05 6.80 3.13
N GLN A 137 9.05 7.22 2.38
CA GLN A 137 9.16 6.95 0.95
C GLN A 137 9.31 5.44 0.68
N HIS A 138 10.12 4.75 1.49
CA HIS A 138 10.26 3.30 1.38
C HIS A 138 8.94 2.57 1.68
N LEU A 139 8.23 2.96 2.75
CA LEU A 139 6.91 2.42 3.05
C LEU A 139 5.96 2.57 1.86
N SER A 140 5.90 3.76 1.25
CA SER A 140 4.95 4.07 0.18
C SER A 140 5.27 3.40 -1.15
N SER A 141 6.56 3.30 -1.53
CA SER A 141 6.95 2.78 -2.84
C SER A 141 7.24 1.29 -2.86
N ASP A 142 7.60 0.70 -1.71
CA ASP A 142 8.17 -0.63 -1.67
C ASP A 142 7.40 -1.63 -0.81
N CYS A 143 6.51 -1.15 0.08
CA CYS A 143 5.87 -2.01 1.06
C CYS A 143 4.37 -2.21 0.84
N ILE A 144 3.67 -1.39 0.06
CA ILE A 144 2.21 -1.45 -0.08
C ILE A 144 1.81 -1.82 -1.52
N PHE A 145 1.14 -2.96 -1.67
CA PHE A 145 0.74 -3.51 -2.97
C PHE A 145 -0.71 -3.97 -3.00
N GLY A 146 -1.35 -3.86 -4.18
CA GLY A 146 -2.69 -4.40 -4.35
C GLY A 146 -3.12 -4.49 -5.80
N THR A 147 -4.12 -5.33 -6.04
CA THR A 147 -4.78 -5.43 -7.35
C THR A 147 -6.27 -5.35 -7.21
N ASP A 148 -6.94 -4.92 -8.29
CA ASP A 148 -8.36 -5.12 -8.46
C ASP A 148 -8.66 -5.34 -9.95
N ALA A 149 -9.50 -6.34 -10.24
CA ALA A 149 -9.91 -6.67 -11.61
C ALA A 149 -10.83 -5.61 -12.22
N ASN A 150 -11.49 -4.80 -11.40
CA ASN A 150 -12.31 -3.69 -11.86
C ASN A 150 -11.44 -2.43 -12.07
N PRO A 151 -11.34 -1.92 -13.31
CA PRO A 151 -10.47 -0.77 -13.61
C PRO A 151 -10.90 0.52 -12.90
N ARG A 152 -12.19 0.64 -12.52
CA ARG A 152 -12.65 1.78 -11.73
C ARG A 152 -12.17 1.67 -10.29
N MET A 153 -12.25 0.46 -9.71
CA MET A 153 -11.79 0.23 -8.33
C MET A 153 -10.27 0.40 -8.21
N ALA A 154 -9.50 -0.19 -9.10
CA ALA A 154 -8.05 0.01 -9.11
C ALA A 154 -7.64 1.50 -9.21
N ARG A 155 -8.34 2.28 -10.05
CA ARG A 155 -8.14 3.75 -10.13
C ARG A 155 -8.56 4.47 -8.85
N THR A 156 -9.67 4.04 -8.26
CA THR A 156 -10.17 4.59 -6.99
C THR A 156 -9.19 4.31 -5.87
N ALA A 157 -8.69 3.07 -5.76
CA ALA A 157 -7.68 2.69 -4.78
C ALA A 157 -6.41 3.53 -4.93
N LYS A 158 -5.89 3.67 -6.15
CA LYS A 158 -4.73 4.55 -6.42
C LYS A 158 -4.96 5.99 -5.95
N MET A 159 -6.12 6.56 -6.28
CA MET A 159 -6.46 7.92 -5.89
C MET A 159 -6.58 8.04 -4.37
N ASN A 160 -7.20 7.05 -3.72
CA ASN A 160 -7.31 7.01 -2.28
C ASN A 160 -5.92 6.95 -1.62
N MET A 161 -5.03 6.07 -2.07
CA MET A 161 -3.66 5.98 -1.57
C MET A 161 -2.92 7.33 -1.69
N ILE A 162 -2.99 7.97 -2.86
CA ILE A 162 -2.41 9.31 -3.08
C ILE A 162 -2.99 10.35 -2.10
N MET A 163 -4.30 10.33 -1.86
CA MET A 163 -4.97 11.27 -0.95
C MET A 163 -4.59 11.06 0.51
N HIS A 164 -4.14 9.87 0.87
CA HIS A 164 -3.62 9.52 2.20
C HIS A 164 -2.09 9.63 2.32
N GLY A 165 -1.42 10.14 1.27
CA GLY A 165 0.01 10.42 1.29
C GLY A 165 0.93 9.27 0.89
N ASP A 166 0.38 8.17 0.38
CA ASP A 166 1.15 6.99 -0.07
C ASP A 166 1.69 7.26 -1.46
N GLY A 167 1.82 8.07 -2.14
CA GLY A 167 2.45 8.20 -3.47
C GLY A 167 2.03 7.23 -4.59
N HIS A 168 1.42 5.99 -4.33
CA HIS A 168 0.69 5.28 -5.39
C HIS A 168 1.21 4.06 -6.14
N GLY A 169 2.43 3.69 -5.92
CA GLY A 169 3.16 2.81 -6.86
C GLY A 169 2.66 1.36 -6.97
N GLY A 170 2.22 0.78 -5.87
CA GLY A 170 1.96 -0.65 -5.76
C GLY A 170 0.58 -1.14 -6.18
N VAL A 171 -0.38 -0.27 -6.53
CA VAL A 171 -1.74 -0.69 -6.91
C VAL A 171 -1.86 -0.89 -8.42
N HIS A 172 -2.38 -2.04 -8.84
CA HIS A 172 -2.50 -2.40 -10.26
C HIS A 172 -3.94 -2.81 -10.63
N HIS A 173 -4.38 -2.40 -11.83
CA HIS A 173 -5.57 -2.98 -12.46
C HIS A 173 -5.17 -4.32 -13.06
N HIS A 174 -5.55 -5.40 -12.41
CA HIS A 174 -5.27 -6.76 -12.87
C HIS A 174 -6.14 -7.77 -12.13
N ASP A 175 -6.27 -9.00 -12.68
CA ASP A 175 -6.89 -10.10 -11.97
C ASP A 175 -6.01 -10.48 -10.76
N GLY A 176 -6.58 -10.48 -9.57
CA GLY A 176 -5.87 -10.80 -8.33
C GLY A 176 -5.34 -12.24 -8.25
N LEU A 177 -5.88 -13.13 -9.07
CA LEU A 177 -5.42 -14.51 -9.20
C LEU A 177 -4.19 -14.67 -10.10
N LEU A 178 -3.77 -13.61 -10.78
CA LEU A 178 -2.59 -13.62 -11.66
C LEU A 178 -1.44 -12.80 -11.07
N ASN A 179 -0.22 -13.16 -11.44
CA ASN A 179 0.94 -12.35 -11.14
C ASN A 179 0.94 -11.07 -11.99
N VAL A 180 1.38 -9.96 -11.42
CA VAL A 180 1.51 -8.68 -12.13
C VAL A 180 2.57 -7.81 -11.49
N ASN A 181 3.50 -7.31 -12.29
CA ASN A 181 4.56 -6.41 -11.81
C ASN A 181 5.23 -6.95 -10.53
N GLY A 182 5.21 -6.18 -9.45
CA GLY A 182 5.75 -6.59 -8.15
C GLY A 182 4.84 -7.49 -7.31
N ILE A 183 3.74 -8.04 -7.84
CA ILE A 183 2.82 -8.92 -7.10
C ILE A 183 2.94 -10.34 -7.67
N PHE A 184 3.66 -11.20 -6.94
CA PHE A 184 3.93 -12.59 -7.30
C PHE A 184 4.18 -13.44 -6.06
N GLU A 185 4.28 -14.76 -6.23
CA GLU A 185 4.37 -15.74 -5.15
C GLU A 185 5.65 -15.59 -4.30
N ASN A 186 5.56 -15.93 -3.00
CA ASN A 186 6.65 -15.92 -2.01
C ASN A 186 7.32 -14.55 -1.83
N ARG A 187 6.54 -13.47 -1.79
CA ARG A 187 7.11 -12.12 -1.72
C ARG A 187 6.59 -11.27 -0.56
N PHE A 188 5.45 -11.59 -0.02
CA PHE A 188 4.79 -10.72 0.96
C PHE A 188 4.91 -11.27 2.36
N ASP A 189 5.05 -10.37 3.33
CA ASP A 189 5.06 -10.70 4.75
C ASP A 189 3.64 -10.70 5.32
N VAL A 190 2.77 -9.84 4.77
CA VAL A 190 1.39 -9.67 5.22
C VAL A 190 0.42 -9.66 4.04
N ILE A 191 -0.59 -10.53 4.10
CA ILE A 191 -1.73 -10.50 3.17
C ILE A 191 -3.00 -10.18 3.95
N VAL A 192 -3.71 -9.15 3.50
CA VAL A 192 -5.02 -8.78 4.05
C VAL A 192 -5.99 -8.48 2.91
N THR A 193 -7.12 -9.19 2.86
CA THR A 193 -8.05 -9.06 1.74
C THR A 193 -9.47 -9.46 2.12
N ASN A 194 -10.43 -8.96 1.36
CA ASN A 194 -11.83 -9.38 1.39
C ASN A 194 -12.26 -9.75 -0.03
N PRO A 195 -12.02 -11.01 -0.48
CA PRO A 195 -12.32 -11.44 -1.83
C PRO A 195 -13.83 -11.50 -2.10
N PRO A 196 -14.26 -11.51 -3.38
CA PRO A 196 -15.66 -11.67 -3.71
C PRO A 196 -16.16 -13.05 -3.29
N PHE A 197 -17.29 -13.09 -2.56
CA PHE A 197 -17.91 -14.32 -2.09
C PHE A 197 -19.03 -14.80 -3.02
N GLY A 198 -19.21 -16.12 -3.09
CA GLY A 198 -20.32 -16.76 -3.81
C GLY A 198 -20.20 -16.69 -5.33
N SER A 199 -19.14 -16.12 -5.87
CA SER A 199 -18.85 -16.14 -7.30
C SER A 199 -17.97 -17.34 -7.67
N ARG A 200 -17.97 -17.65 -8.97
CA ARG A 200 -17.15 -18.74 -9.52
C ARG A 200 -16.29 -18.23 -10.65
N VAL A 201 -15.06 -18.69 -10.66
CA VAL A 201 -14.19 -18.60 -11.84
C VAL A 201 -14.59 -19.76 -12.76
N GLU A 202 -15.07 -19.41 -13.94
CA GLU A 202 -15.49 -20.41 -14.93
C GLU A 202 -14.25 -21.03 -15.62
N LYS A 203 -14.34 -22.29 -16.00
CA LYS A 203 -13.27 -22.97 -16.76
C LYS A 203 -12.96 -22.29 -18.09
N SER A 204 -13.92 -21.53 -18.63
CA SER A 204 -13.80 -20.75 -19.85
C SER A 204 -13.00 -19.45 -19.65
N LEU A 205 -12.81 -19.00 -18.39
CA LEU A 205 -11.96 -17.84 -18.12
C LEU A 205 -10.50 -18.22 -18.34
N LYS A 206 -9.93 -17.67 -19.37
CA LYS A 206 -8.58 -17.97 -19.84
C LYS A 206 -7.63 -16.81 -19.55
N ILE A 207 -6.38 -17.13 -19.33
CA ILE A 207 -5.28 -16.17 -19.39
C ILE A 207 -5.17 -15.69 -20.84
N THR A 208 -5.19 -14.40 -21.05
CA THR A 208 -5.27 -13.76 -22.37
C THR A 208 -3.98 -13.06 -22.73
N GLU A 209 -3.85 -12.66 -24.00
CA GLU A 209 -2.75 -11.80 -24.46
C GLU A 209 -2.73 -10.44 -23.72
N ALA A 210 -3.86 -9.99 -23.16
CA ALA A 210 -3.92 -8.76 -22.38
C ALA A 210 -3.25 -8.90 -21.00
N ASP A 211 -3.14 -10.14 -20.48
CA ASP A 211 -2.49 -10.45 -19.22
C ASP A 211 -0.97 -10.62 -19.36
N LYS A 212 -0.50 -10.69 -20.62
CA LYS A 212 0.90 -10.90 -20.95
C LYS A 212 1.77 -9.71 -20.52
N PHE A 213 2.91 -10.03 -19.95
CA PHE A 213 3.93 -9.03 -19.69
C PHE A 213 4.63 -8.63 -21.01
N VAL A 214 4.39 -7.41 -21.45
CA VAL A 214 4.90 -6.89 -22.74
C VAL A 214 5.70 -5.60 -22.61
N ASP A 215 5.58 -4.88 -21.51
CA ASP A 215 6.30 -3.62 -21.29
C ASP A 215 7.75 -3.89 -20.91
N ALA A 216 8.65 -3.77 -21.89
CA ALA A 216 10.07 -4.04 -21.71
C ALA A 216 10.73 -3.20 -20.62
N SER A 217 10.26 -1.97 -20.40
CA SER A 217 10.81 -1.09 -19.36
C SER A 217 10.45 -1.58 -17.97
N LYS A 218 9.21 -2.01 -17.77
CA LYS A 218 8.76 -2.61 -16.51
C LYS A 218 9.40 -3.96 -16.26
N ILE A 219 9.48 -4.81 -17.28
CA ILE A 219 10.15 -6.10 -17.18
C ILE A 219 11.58 -5.91 -16.71
N LYS A 220 12.33 -4.99 -17.35
CA LYS A 220 13.70 -4.68 -16.96
C LYS A 220 13.77 -4.21 -15.51
N TYR A 221 12.94 -3.22 -15.13
CA TYR A 221 12.89 -2.65 -13.79
C TYR A 221 12.64 -3.72 -12.71
N TYR A 222 11.62 -4.57 -12.91
CA TYR A 222 11.27 -5.58 -11.93
C TYR A 222 12.25 -6.76 -11.92
N THR A 223 12.84 -7.11 -13.08
CA THR A 223 13.89 -8.14 -13.15
C THR A 223 15.16 -7.68 -12.42
N GLU A 224 15.57 -6.43 -12.60
CA GLU A 224 16.71 -5.86 -11.87
C GLU A 224 16.46 -5.82 -10.35
N ARG A 225 15.22 -5.63 -9.94
CA ARG A 225 14.83 -5.51 -8.53
C ARG A 225 14.61 -6.85 -7.84
N TYR A 226 13.99 -7.83 -8.50
CA TYR A 226 13.53 -9.09 -7.91
C TYR A 226 14.19 -10.35 -8.54
N GLY A 227 15.05 -10.19 -9.54
CA GLY A 227 15.83 -11.29 -10.11
C GLY A 227 15.00 -12.45 -10.67
N ASP A 228 15.45 -13.66 -10.32
CA ASP A 228 14.89 -14.91 -10.86
C ASP A 228 13.44 -15.17 -10.41
N GLU A 229 13.03 -14.67 -9.27
CA GLU A 229 11.65 -14.84 -8.77
C GLU A 229 10.65 -14.11 -9.65
N TYR A 230 10.98 -12.89 -10.05
CA TYR A 230 10.15 -12.17 -11.02
C TYR A 230 10.17 -12.83 -12.41
N THR A 231 11.30 -13.39 -12.83
CA THR A 231 11.39 -14.12 -14.09
C THR A 231 10.46 -15.34 -14.10
N LYS A 232 10.41 -16.10 -13.02
CA LYS A 232 9.45 -17.22 -12.85
C LYS A 232 8.00 -16.76 -12.89
N ALA A 233 7.72 -15.61 -12.22
CA ALA A 233 6.37 -15.03 -12.22
C ALA A 233 5.91 -14.61 -13.63
N LEU A 234 6.84 -14.07 -14.44
CA LEU A 234 6.65 -13.76 -15.86
C LEU A 234 6.34 -15.02 -16.67
N GLU A 235 7.13 -16.06 -16.50
CA GLU A 235 7.00 -17.33 -17.22
C GLU A 235 5.67 -18.01 -16.86
N GLN A 236 5.23 -17.95 -15.61
CA GLN A 236 3.96 -18.51 -15.18
C GLN A 236 2.77 -17.88 -15.93
N VAL A 237 2.75 -16.58 -16.14
CA VAL A 237 1.67 -15.93 -16.91
C VAL A 237 1.85 -16.13 -18.40
N ASN A 238 3.02 -15.78 -18.94
CA ASN A 238 3.28 -15.81 -20.37
C ASN A 238 3.24 -17.22 -20.97
N GLY A 239 3.65 -18.23 -20.22
CA GLY A 239 3.65 -19.64 -20.62
C GLY A 239 2.29 -20.31 -20.57
N ASN A 240 1.31 -19.70 -19.88
CA ASN A 240 -0.04 -20.27 -19.72
C ASN A 240 -1.12 -19.48 -20.48
N ILE A 241 -0.75 -18.63 -21.43
CA ILE A 241 -1.71 -17.92 -22.29
C ILE A 241 -2.56 -18.93 -23.07
N GLY A 242 -3.89 -18.74 -23.00
CA GLY A 242 -4.88 -19.65 -23.57
C GLY A 242 -5.35 -20.76 -22.63
N GLU A 243 -4.64 -21.00 -21.53
CA GLU A 243 -5.05 -21.92 -20.49
C GLU A 243 -6.08 -21.25 -19.52
N SER A 244 -6.82 -22.09 -18.81
CA SER A 244 -7.75 -21.57 -17.79
C SER A 244 -6.99 -21.01 -16.57
N VAL A 245 -7.45 -19.89 -16.00
CA VAL A 245 -6.92 -19.36 -14.74
C VAL A 245 -6.97 -20.42 -13.63
N LEU A 246 -7.98 -21.29 -13.63
CA LEU A 246 -8.09 -22.38 -12.66
C LEU A 246 -6.93 -23.38 -12.72
N SER A 247 -6.27 -23.53 -13.87
CA SER A 247 -5.16 -24.48 -14.03
C SER A 247 -3.90 -24.07 -13.27
N LEU A 248 -3.79 -22.80 -12.89
CA LEU A 248 -2.69 -22.30 -12.06
C LEU A 248 -2.79 -22.73 -10.59
N TYR A 249 -3.97 -23.16 -10.15
CA TYR A 249 -4.27 -23.45 -8.75
C TYR A 249 -4.59 -24.94 -8.52
N ASP A 250 -4.07 -25.50 -7.45
CA ASP A 250 -4.40 -26.87 -7.06
C ASP A 250 -5.87 -27.00 -6.66
N SER A 251 -6.39 -26.03 -5.91
CA SER A 251 -7.81 -25.94 -5.58
C SER A 251 -8.72 -25.78 -6.81
N GLY A 252 -8.21 -25.18 -7.88
CA GLY A 252 -8.91 -25.01 -9.16
C GLY A 252 -9.31 -26.34 -9.83
N LYS A 253 -8.62 -27.45 -9.50
CA LYS A 253 -8.98 -28.80 -9.95
C LYS A 253 -10.28 -29.30 -9.36
N PHE A 254 -10.66 -28.81 -8.18
CA PHE A 254 -11.79 -29.29 -7.38
C PHE A 254 -12.89 -28.24 -7.22
N SER A 255 -12.53 -26.97 -7.18
CA SER A 255 -13.43 -25.87 -6.94
C SER A 255 -13.09 -24.67 -7.82
N GLY A 256 -14.13 -24.05 -8.38
CA GLY A 256 -14.03 -22.74 -9.02
C GLY A 256 -14.52 -21.59 -8.13
N LEU A 257 -14.81 -21.85 -6.85
CA LEU A 257 -15.25 -20.80 -5.92
C LEU A 257 -14.12 -19.79 -5.69
N THR A 258 -14.43 -18.52 -5.86
CA THR A 258 -13.45 -17.43 -5.76
C THR A 258 -12.79 -17.40 -4.40
N GLU A 259 -13.56 -17.54 -3.33
CA GLU A 259 -13.05 -17.55 -1.96
C GLU A 259 -12.02 -18.66 -1.69
N VAL A 260 -12.22 -19.85 -2.30
CA VAL A 260 -11.26 -20.97 -2.17
C VAL A 260 -9.97 -20.68 -2.92
N LEU A 261 -10.08 -20.15 -4.14
CA LEU A 261 -8.91 -19.77 -4.94
C LEU A 261 -8.10 -18.63 -4.27
N PHE A 262 -8.78 -17.66 -3.67
CA PHE A 262 -8.09 -16.58 -2.97
C PHE A 262 -7.41 -17.04 -1.68
N ILE A 263 -7.92 -18.05 -0.97
CA ILE A 263 -7.18 -18.67 0.15
C ILE A 263 -5.85 -19.24 -0.35
N GLU A 264 -5.86 -20.03 -1.42
CA GLU A 264 -4.63 -20.56 -2.01
C GLU A 264 -3.73 -19.45 -2.54
N ARG A 265 -4.32 -18.43 -3.21
CA ARG A 265 -3.55 -17.28 -3.69
C ARG A 265 -2.82 -16.56 -2.56
N CYS A 266 -3.50 -16.26 -1.45
CA CYS A 266 -2.90 -15.61 -0.30
C CYS A 266 -1.74 -16.42 0.28
N LEU A 267 -1.92 -17.75 0.43
CA LEU A 267 -0.85 -18.64 0.91
C LEU A 267 0.36 -18.69 -0.03
N ARG A 268 0.15 -18.57 -1.32
CA ARG A 268 1.25 -18.56 -2.31
C ARG A 268 1.97 -17.20 -2.37
N LEU A 269 1.26 -16.11 -2.08
CA LEU A 269 1.84 -14.77 -2.06
C LEU A 269 2.75 -14.56 -0.84
N LEU A 270 2.44 -15.20 0.31
CA LEU A 270 3.29 -15.29 1.50
C LEU A 270 4.53 -16.16 1.23
#